data_b62917e7636af0d0ceef3ffbb0f8420a
#
_entry.id   b62917e7636af0d0ceef3ffbb0f8420a
#
_cell.length_a   1.000
_cell.length_b   1.000
_cell.length_c   1.000
_cell.angle_alpha   90.00
_cell.angle_beta   90.00
_cell.angle_gamma   90.00
#
_symmetry.space_group_name_H-M   'P 1'
#
loop_
_entity.id
_entity.type
_entity.pdbx_description
1 polymer ?
#
loop_
_entity_poly.entity_id
_entity_poly.type
_entity_poly.pdbx_seq_one_letter_code
_entity_poly.pdbx_strand_id
1 'polypeptide(L)'
;VSAGITYAGSYISQQKGRNIQILKKYRHDKRYMGMRNFLTDRSIFGLKFAYDTLVNELEPMDWETFRAYKGTMAVGVTNARAGQINYMDGMKMDKSCRMLQATCAIPMLFPAIEIDGQYYYDGGVCEPITIHKAEADGYHKHIIILTREKTYIKEKDKSNELAAKILKRRFPNMVKPLLERHDYYN
;
A
#
# COMPACT_ATOMS: atom_id res chain seq x y z
N VAL A 1 3.63 -4.14 -2.61
CA VAL A 1 3.53 -2.96 -1.74
C VAL A 1 2.74 -1.86 -2.40
N SER A 2 2.18 -0.93 -1.59
CA SER A 2 1.52 0.29 -2.04
C SER A 2 0.40 0.05 -3.07
N ALA A 3 0.14 0.98 -3.98
CA ALA A 3 -0.90 0.84 -5.00
C ALA A 3 -0.78 -0.42 -5.88
N GLY A 4 0.42 -0.97 -6.05
CA GLY A 4 0.63 -2.20 -6.81
C GLY A 4 -0.16 -3.39 -6.29
N ILE A 5 -0.41 -3.47 -4.98
CA ILE A 5 -1.14 -4.58 -4.38
C ILE A 5 -2.64 -4.55 -4.73
N THR A 6 -3.21 -3.39 -4.98
CA THR A 6 -4.62 -3.29 -5.42
C THR A 6 -4.80 -3.85 -6.83
N TYR A 7 -3.77 -3.70 -7.69
CA TYR A 7 -3.75 -4.33 -9.01
C TYR A 7 -3.57 -5.85 -8.91
N ALA A 8 -2.75 -6.32 -7.96
CA ALA A 8 -2.63 -7.76 -7.68
C ALA A 8 -3.97 -8.37 -7.24
N GLY A 9 -4.75 -7.68 -6.39
CA GLY A 9 -6.10 -8.10 -6.03
C GLY A 9 -7.01 -8.28 -7.24
N SER A 10 -7.04 -7.31 -8.15
CA SER A 10 -7.83 -7.41 -9.39
C SER A 10 -7.30 -8.47 -10.36
N TYR A 11 -6.00 -8.72 -10.39
CA TYR A 11 -5.40 -9.80 -11.17
C TYR A 11 -5.82 -11.16 -10.64
N ILE A 12 -5.73 -11.37 -9.33
CA ILE A 12 -6.09 -12.64 -8.65
C ILE A 12 -7.59 -12.92 -8.81
N SER A 13 -8.44 -11.90 -8.69
CA SER A 13 -9.89 -12.01 -8.92
C SER A 13 -10.28 -12.01 -10.41
N GLN A 14 -9.31 -12.08 -11.33
CA GLN A 14 -9.49 -12.14 -12.79
C GLN A 14 -10.29 -10.94 -13.38
N GLN A 15 -10.39 -9.85 -12.67
CA GLN A 15 -11.13 -8.66 -13.08
C GLN A 15 -10.25 -7.72 -13.92
N LYS A 16 -9.95 -8.13 -15.14
CA LYS A 16 -9.11 -7.37 -16.09
C LYS A 16 -9.67 -5.97 -16.33
N GLY A 17 -8.82 -4.97 -16.16
CA GLY A 17 -9.16 -3.56 -16.42
C GLY A 17 -9.95 -2.87 -15.30
N ARG A 18 -10.37 -3.58 -14.24
CA ARG A 18 -11.19 -3.03 -13.15
C ARG A 18 -10.57 -1.76 -12.55
N ASN A 19 -9.30 -1.77 -12.18
CA ASN A 19 -8.67 -0.62 -11.53
C ASN A 19 -8.60 0.60 -12.45
N ILE A 20 -8.37 0.42 -13.76
CA ILE A 20 -8.36 1.54 -14.70
C ILE A 20 -9.75 2.12 -14.92
N GLN A 21 -10.78 1.28 -14.89
CA GLN A 21 -12.18 1.73 -14.94
C GLN A 21 -12.54 2.54 -13.69
N ILE A 22 -12.17 2.06 -12.50
CA ILE A 22 -12.33 2.79 -11.25
C ILE A 22 -11.67 4.17 -11.34
N LEU A 23 -10.40 4.24 -11.75
CA LEU A 23 -9.69 5.51 -11.89
C LEU A 23 -10.38 6.46 -12.89
N LYS A 24 -10.79 5.96 -14.06
CA LYS A 24 -11.49 6.79 -15.07
C LYS A 24 -12.82 7.34 -14.55
N LYS A 25 -13.57 6.52 -13.79
CA LYS A 25 -14.91 6.87 -13.31
C LYS A 25 -14.87 7.78 -12.08
N TYR A 26 -13.96 7.54 -11.14
CA TYR A 26 -14.00 8.16 -9.82
C TYR A 26 -12.86 9.14 -9.54
N ARG A 27 -11.89 9.35 -10.44
CA ARG A 27 -10.75 10.27 -10.20
C ARG A 27 -11.15 11.70 -9.82
N HIS A 28 -12.34 12.14 -10.22
CA HIS A 28 -12.87 13.47 -9.90
C HIS A 28 -13.95 13.44 -8.81
N ASP A 29 -14.26 12.28 -8.26
CA ASP A 29 -15.20 12.16 -7.16
C ASP A 29 -14.55 12.68 -5.87
N LYS A 30 -15.19 13.68 -5.24
CA LYS A 30 -14.69 14.29 -4.00
C LYS A 30 -14.63 13.32 -2.82
N ARG A 31 -15.38 12.20 -2.88
CA ARG A 31 -15.32 11.13 -1.90
C ARG A 31 -14.05 10.29 -2.08
N TYR A 32 -13.56 10.16 -3.33
CA TYR A 32 -12.31 9.44 -3.63
C TYR A 32 -11.10 10.26 -3.24
N MET A 33 -11.06 11.54 -3.64
CA MET A 33 -9.99 12.48 -3.30
C MET A 33 -10.54 13.89 -3.11
N GLY A 34 -10.34 14.47 -1.91
CA GLY A 34 -10.80 15.82 -1.60
C GLY A 34 -10.45 16.25 -0.18
N MET A 35 -10.34 17.57 0.02
CA MET A 35 -9.98 18.16 1.31
C MET A 35 -10.98 17.83 2.45
N ARG A 36 -12.25 17.56 2.10
CA ARG A 36 -13.25 17.18 3.10
C ARG A 36 -12.91 15.87 3.82
N ASN A 37 -12.26 14.95 3.12
CA ASN A 37 -11.84 13.67 3.71
C ASN A 37 -10.79 13.86 4.81
N PHE A 38 -10.08 14.99 4.83
CA PHE A 38 -9.14 15.29 5.89
C PHE A 38 -9.82 15.45 7.27
N LEU A 39 -11.05 15.89 7.29
CA LEU A 39 -11.83 16.03 8.53
C LEU A 39 -12.31 14.68 9.08
N THR A 40 -12.62 13.73 8.21
CA THR A 40 -13.15 12.41 8.60
C THR A 40 -12.07 11.35 8.71
N ASP A 41 -11.20 11.27 7.70
CA ASP A 41 -10.23 10.18 7.53
C ASP A 41 -8.80 10.59 7.89
N ARG A 42 -8.57 11.88 8.23
CA ARG A 42 -7.23 12.49 8.38
C ARG A 42 -6.33 12.24 7.17
N SER A 43 -6.94 12.15 6.01
CA SER A 43 -6.32 11.86 4.72
C SER A 43 -7.04 12.64 3.63
N ILE A 44 -6.32 13.05 2.59
CA ILE A 44 -6.91 13.64 1.38
C ILE A 44 -7.70 12.58 0.61
N PHE A 45 -7.32 11.31 0.73
CA PHE A 45 -8.04 10.20 0.15
C PHE A 45 -9.14 9.69 1.09
N GLY A 46 -10.33 9.46 0.56
CA GLY A 46 -11.42 8.86 1.30
C GLY A 46 -11.21 7.37 1.49
N LEU A 47 -10.62 6.97 2.62
CA LEU A 47 -10.29 5.58 2.91
C LEU A 47 -11.53 4.69 2.90
N LYS A 48 -12.62 5.15 3.55
CA LYS A 48 -13.88 4.42 3.53
C LYS A 48 -14.43 4.27 2.12
N PHE A 49 -14.40 5.35 1.33
CA PHE A 49 -14.90 5.29 -0.04
C PHE A 49 -14.06 4.35 -0.91
N ALA A 50 -12.73 4.45 -0.86
CA ALA A 50 -11.82 3.69 -1.72
C ALA A 50 -11.75 2.20 -1.35
N TYR A 51 -11.78 1.86 -0.07
CA TYR A 51 -11.51 0.50 0.41
C TYR A 51 -12.75 -0.22 0.99
N ASP A 52 -13.88 0.43 1.07
CA ASP A 52 -15.14 -0.16 1.47
C ASP A 52 -16.20 0.05 0.37
N THR A 53 -16.68 1.27 0.17
CA THR A 53 -17.77 1.55 -0.79
C THR A 53 -17.44 1.13 -2.22
N LEU A 54 -16.25 1.46 -2.73
CA LEU A 54 -15.84 1.04 -4.09
C LEU A 54 -15.67 -0.47 -4.20
N VAL A 55 -15.01 -1.09 -3.23
CA VAL A 55 -14.61 -2.50 -3.32
C VAL A 55 -15.77 -3.46 -3.02
N ASN A 56 -16.76 -3.02 -2.24
CA ASN A 56 -17.84 -3.88 -1.80
C ASN A 56 -19.20 -3.56 -2.46
N GLU A 57 -19.41 -2.32 -2.94
CA GLU A 57 -20.73 -1.87 -3.41
C GLU A 57 -20.72 -1.39 -4.86
N LEU A 58 -19.87 -0.41 -5.21
CA LEU A 58 -19.94 0.27 -6.50
C LEU A 58 -19.20 -0.48 -7.63
N GLU A 59 -18.05 -1.03 -7.30
CA GLU A 59 -17.19 -1.81 -8.22
C GLU A 59 -16.70 -3.04 -7.44
N PRO A 60 -17.59 -3.96 -7.11
CA PRO A 60 -17.29 -5.05 -6.19
C PRO A 60 -16.15 -5.93 -6.71
N MET A 61 -15.30 -6.33 -5.76
CA MET A 61 -14.28 -7.34 -6.03
C MET A 61 -14.95 -8.72 -6.05
N ASP A 62 -14.57 -9.55 -7.00
CA ASP A 62 -14.97 -10.95 -7.02
C ASP A 62 -14.20 -11.73 -5.97
N TRP A 63 -14.77 -11.74 -4.76
CA TRP A 63 -14.20 -12.41 -3.60
C TRP A 63 -14.19 -13.94 -3.73
N GLU A 64 -15.10 -14.51 -4.50
CA GLU A 64 -15.15 -15.95 -4.74
C GLU A 64 -13.94 -16.37 -5.57
N THR A 65 -13.75 -15.76 -6.72
CA THR A 65 -12.57 -15.98 -7.58
C THR A 65 -11.28 -15.66 -6.85
N PHE A 66 -11.24 -14.57 -6.07
CA PHE A 66 -10.08 -14.21 -5.26
C PHE A 66 -9.70 -15.33 -4.28
N ARG A 67 -10.66 -15.85 -3.52
CA ARG A 67 -10.41 -16.95 -2.54
C ARG A 67 -10.10 -18.29 -3.19
N ALA A 68 -10.58 -18.53 -4.39
CA ALA A 68 -10.30 -19.76 -5.15
C ALA A 68 -8.87 -19.81 -5.70
N TYR A 69 -8.14 -18.67 -5.70
CA TYR A 69 -6.76 -18.62 -6.18
C TYR A 69 -5.84 -19.52 -5.36
N LYS A 70 -5.00 -20.31 -6.06
CA LYS A 70 -4.11 -21.30 -5.44
C LYS A 70 -2.68 -20.80 -5.17
N GLY A 71 -2.37 -19.59 -5.65
CA GLY A 71 -1.08 -18.97 -5.40
C GLY A 71 -1.04 -18.23 -4.06
N THR A 72 0.03 -17.50 -3.84
CA THR A 72 0.25 -16.66 -2.65
C THR A 72 0.20 -15.19 -3.01
N MET A 73 -0.20 -14.36 -2.06
CA MET A 73 -0.17 -12.90 -2.17
C MET A 73 0.50 -12.33 -0.91
N ALA A 74 1.74 -11.90 -1.02
CA ALA A 74 2.44 -11.26 0.08
C ALA A 74 2.20 -9.74 0.07
N VAL A 75 1.60 -9.21 1.13
CA VAL A 75 1.33 -7.77 1.29
C VAL A 75 2.39 -7.16 2.19
N GLY A 76 3.33 -6.42 1.59
CA GLY A 76 4.37 -5.71 2.34
C GLY A 76 3.83 -4.44 3.00
N VAL A 77 4.07 -4.31 4.30
CA VAL A 77 3.71 -3.15 5.14
C VAL A 77 4.90 -2.79 6.02
N THR A 78 5.05 -1.52 6.37
CA THR A 78 6.07 -1.08 7.34
C THR A 78 5.48 -1.05 8.74
N ASN A 79 5.97 -1.88 9.67
CA ASN A 79 5.59 -1.78 11.07
C ASN A 79 6.13 -0.47 11.65
N ALA A 80 5.23 0.43 12.06
CA ALA A 80 5.60 1.77 12.50
C ALA A 80 6.41 1.79 13.81
N ARG A 81 6.19 0.80 14.70
CA ARG A 81 6.93 0.71 15.97
C ARG A 81 8.32 0.13 15.76
N ALA A 82 8.45 -0.89 14.91
CA ALA A 82 9.73 -1.53 14.61
C ALA A 82 10.57 -0.77 13.57
N GLY A 83 9.94 -0.02 12.66
CA GLY A 83 10.61 0.61 11.52
C GLY A 83 11.11 -0.41 10.50
N GLN A 84 10.43 -1.53 10.37
CA GLN A 84 10.83 -2.66 9.54
C GLN A 84 9.68 -3.12 8.65
N ILE A 85 10.05 -3.76 7.53
CA ILE A 85 9.09 -4.40 6.64
C ILE A 85 8.48 -5.64 7.31
N ASN A 86 7.17 -5.78 7.19
CA ASN A 86 6.43 -6.99 7.53
C ASN A 86 5.65 -7.44 6.32
N TYR A 87 5.51 -8.74 6.14
CA TYR A 87 4.69 -9.32 5.09
C TYR A 87 3.49 -10.04 5.67
N MET A 88 2.30 -9.60 5.23
CA MET A 88 1.03 -10.22 5.61
C MET A 88 0.58 -11.17 4.51
N ASP A 89 -0.10 -12.24 4.91
CA ASP A 89 -0.75 -13.15 3.96
C ASP A 89 -1.98 -12.46 3.36
N GLY A 90 -1.83 -11.98 2.14
CA GLY A 90 -2.89 -11.28 1.41
C GLY A 90 -4.09 -12.14 1.07
N MET A 91 -3.93 -13.48 1.06
CA MET A 91 -5.06 -14.40 0.83
C MET A 91 -6.05 -14.42 2.01
N LYS A 92 -5.61 -13.95 3.19
CA LYS A 92 -6.46 -13.75 4.37
C LYS A 92 -7.18 -12.39 4.39
N MET A 93 -7.03 -11.59 3.34
CA MET A 93 -7.72 -10.31 3.25
C MET A 93 -9.24 -10.50 3.27
N ASP A 94 -9.90 -9.68 4.06
CA ASP A 94 -11.34 -9.63 4.16
C ASP A 94 -11.93 -8.39 3.46
N LYS A 95 -13.26 -8.25 3.51
CA LYS A 95 -13.98 -7.13 2.91
C LYS A 95 -13.65 -5.77 3.53
N SER A 96 -13.01 -5.72 4.70
CA SER A 96 -12.56 -4.45 5.30
C SER A 96 -11.35 -3.85 4.60
N CYS A 97 -10.63 -4.65 3.80
CA CYS A 97 -9.44 -4.26 3.05
C CYS A 97 -8.36 -3.54 3.90
N ARG A 98 -8.30 -3.84 5.21
CA ARG A 98 -7.35 -3.17 6.12
C ARG A 98 -5.89 -3.36 5.68
N MET A 99 -5.55 -4.52 5.14
CA MET A 99 -4.20 -4.78 4.61
C MET A 99 -3.88 -3.87 3.41
N LEU A 100 -4.86 -3.62 2.52
CA LEU A 100 -4.69 -2.68 1.39
C LEU A 100 -4.54 -1.24 1.89
N GLN A 101 -5.33 -0.85 2.88
CA GLN A 101 -5.18 0.47 3.51
C GLN A 101 -3.78 0.64 4.10
N ALA A 102 -3.29 -0.36 4.83
CA ALA A 102 -1.97 -0.32 5.48
C ALA A 102 -0.82 -0.22 4.48
N THR A 103 -0.83 -1.07 3.45
CA THR A 103 0.24 -1.06 2.43
C THR A 103 0.25 0.20 1.56
N CYS A 104 -0.86 0.94 1.50
CA CYS A 104 -0.99 2.21 0.77
C CYS A 104 -0.89 3.44 1.69
N ALA A 105 -0.72 3.27 2.99
CA ALA A 105 -0.69 4.38 3.96
C ALA A 105 0.65 5.13 3.91
N ILE A 106 0.81 6.01 2.95
CA ILE A 106 2.00 6.88 2.83
C ILE A 106 2.04 7.83 4.03
N PRO A 107 3.15 7.88 4.79
CA PRO A 107 3.32 8.84 5.87
C PRO A 107 3.01 10.28 5.42
N MET A 108 2.42 11.08 6.27
CA MET A 108 1.93 12.45 6.03
C MET A 108 0.63 12.55 5.22
N LEU A 109 0.37 11.64 4.29
CA LEU A 109 -0.86 11.64 3.50
C LEU A 109 -1.96 10.80 4.14
N PHE A 110 -1.57 9.81 4.95
CA PHE A 110 -2.47 8.89 5.64
C PHE A 110 -2.07 8.73 7.10
N PRO A 111 -3.02 8.46 7.99
CA PRO A 111 -2.72 7.98 9.33
C PRO A 111 -2.09 6.58 9.26
N ALA A 112 -1.35 6.20 10.31
CA ALA A 112 -0.97 4.80 10.50
C ALA A 112 -2.23 3.94 10.63
N ILE A 113 -2.25 2.82 9.93
CA ILE A 113 -3.38 1.87 9.95
C ILE A 113 -3.11 0.84 11.04
N GLU A 114 -4.07 0.71 11.94
CA GLU A 114 -4.00 -0.29 13.00
C GLU A 114 -4.59 -1.62 12.54
N ILE A 115 -3.83 -2.71 12.71
CA ILE A 115 -4.25 -4.09 12.49
C ILE A 115 -3.70 -4.90 13.68
N ASP A 116 -4.56 -5.60 14.38
CA ASP A 116 -4.23 -6.45 15.54
C ASP A 116 -3.33 -5.74 16.59
N GLY A 117 -3.66 -4.49 16.92
CA GLY A 117 -2.94 -3.68 17.91
C GLY A 117 -1.57 -3.16 17.45
N GLN A 118 -1.19 -3.42 16.20
CA GLN A 118 0.02 -2.90 15.58
C GLN A 118 -0.29 -1.78 14.59
N TYR A 119 0.63 -0.83 14.43
CA TYR A 119 0.48 0.30 13.51
C TYR A 119 1.36 0.10 12.28
N TYR A 120 0.76 0.33 11.11
CA TYR A 120 1.42 0.10 9.83
C TYR A 120 1.34 1.31 8.91
N TYR A 121 2.39 1.48 8.14
CA TYR A 121 2.50 2.39 7.00
C TYR A 121 2.81 1.63 5.71
N ASP A 122 2.87 2.36 4.59
CA ASP A 122 3.22 1.82 3.28
C ASP A 122 4.52 1.00 3.32
N GLY A 123 4.46 -0.23 2.81
CA GLY A 123 5.62 -1.11 2.74
C GLY A 123 6.78 -0.55 1.92
N GLY A 124 6.48 0.31 0.94
CA GLY A 124 7.48 1.00 0.14
C GLY A 124 8.30 2.06 0.89
N VAL A 125 8.09 2.25 2.20
CA VAL A 125 9.00 3.00 3.06
C VAL A 125 10.27 2.21 3.33
N CYS A 126 10.14 0.91 3.66
CA CYS A 126 11.27 0.04 3.96
C CYS A 126 11.73 -0.78 2.74
N GLU A 127 10.81 -1.20 1.88
CA GLU A 127 11.13 -2.06 0.74
C GLU A 127 10.25 -1.69 -0.46
N PRO A 128 10.67 -0.71 -1.27
CA PRO A 128 9.89 -0.24 -2.41
C PRO A 128 9.72 -1.29 -3.52
N ILE A 129 10.72 -2.15 -3.71
CA ILE A 129 10.75 -3.24 -4.69
C ILE A 129 11.00 -4.54 -3.93
N THR A 130 9.96 -5.34 -3.74
CA THR A 130 9.95 -6.50 -2.82
C THR A 130 10.52 -7.79 -3.44
N ILE A 131 11.62 -7.69 -4.19
CA ILE A 131 12.25 -8.84 -4.84
C ILE A 131 12.88 -9.79 -3.81
N HIS A 132 13.51 -9.25 -2.76
CA HIS A 132 14.14 -10.06 -1.71
C HIS A 132 13.16 -10.99 -1.01
N LYS A 133 11.91 -10.57 -0.85
CA LYS A 133 10.86 -11.46 -0.30
C LYS A 133 10.60 -12.65 -1.21
N ALA A 134 10.51 -12.42 -2.52
CA ALA A 134 10.29 -13.51 -3.47
C ALA A 134 11.46 -14.49 -3.51
N GLU A 135 12.70 -13.99 -3.45
CA GLU A 135 13.91 -14.81 -3.38
C GLU A 135 13.96 -15.62 -2.08
N ALA A 136 13.67 -14.99 -0.94
CA ALA A 136 13.61 -15.66 0.37
C ALA A 136 12.52 -16.75 0.42
N ASP A 137 11.43 -16.59 -0.33
CA ASP A 137 10.37 -17.60 -0.48
C ASP A 137 10.74 -18.73 -1.49
N GLY A 138 11.95 -18.70 -2.07
CA GLY A 138 12.46 -19.73 -2.97
C GLY A 138 12.05 -19.56 -4.44
N TYR A 139 11.51 -18.41 -4.83
CA TYR A 139 11.23 -18.13 -6.25
C TYR A 139 12.50 -17.68 -6.97
N HIS A 140 12.80 -18.27 -8.14
CA HIS A 140 13.99 -18.00 -8.94
C HIS A 140 13.71 -17.29 -10.27
N LYS A 141 12.41 -17.08 -10.59
CA LYS A 141 11.97 -16.36 -11.78
C LYS A 141 11.03 -15.25 -11.37
N HIS A 142 11.38 -14.01 -11.74
CA HIS A 142 10.64 -12.82 -11.30
C HIS A 142 10.17 -12.02 -12.51
N ILE A 143 8.95 -11.46 -12.41
CA ILE A 143 8.47 -10.40 -13.28
C ILE A 143 8.29 -9.17 -12.42
N ILE A 144 9.11 -8.14 -12.66
CA ILE A 144 9.07 -6.88 -11.90
C ILE A 144 8.39 -5.82 -12.77
N ILE A 145 7.27 -5.28 -12.27
CA ILE A 145 6.54 -4.20 -12.94
C ILE A 145 6.94 -2.89 -12.26
N LEU A 146 7.75 -2.10 -12.94
CA LEU A 146 8.21 -0.80 -12.46
C LEU A 146 7.24 0.31 -12.90
N THR A 147 7.04 1.31 -12.04
CA THR A 147 6.27 2.53 -12.35
C THR A 147 7.16 3.67 -12.85
N ARG A 148 8.46 3.47 -12.86
CA ARG A 148 9.48 4.37 -13.40
C ARG A 148 10.30 3.63 -14.45
N GLU A 149 10.94 4.39 -15.31
CA GLU A 149 11.90 3.84 -16.27
C GLU A 149 13.11 3.17 -15.56
N LYS A 150 13.74 2.23 -16.22
CA LYS A 150 14.82 1.41 -15.63
C LYS A 150 16.03 2.24 -15.18
N THR A 151 16.26 3.39 -15.80
CA THR A 151 17.36 4.32 -15.51
C THR A 151 17.06 5.30 -14.38
N TYR A 152 15.84 5.27 -13.84
CA TYR A 152 15.46 6.19 -12.77
C TYR A 152 16.21 5.89 -11.48
N ILE A 153 16.91 6.89 -10.98
CA ILE A 153 17.59 6.89 -9.67
C ILE A 153 16.77 7.77 -8.73
N LYS A 154 16.39 7.22 -7.59
CA LYS A 154 15.62 7.95 -6.59
C LYS A 154 16.54 8.83 -5.75
N GLU A 155 16.25 10.13 -5.72
CA GLU A 155 16.95 11.10 -4.87
C GLU A 155 16.31 11.20 -3.47
N LYS A 156 17.04 11.85 -2.55
CA LYS A 156 16.50 12.23 -1.24
C LYS A 156 15.29 13.13 -1.40
N ASP A 157 14.25 12.85 -0.63
CA ASP A 157 12.97 13.53 -0.73
C ASP A 157 12.70 14.33 0.57
N LYS A 158 12.55 15.64 0.44
CA LYS A 158 12.22 16.55 1.56
C LYS A 158 10.92 16.15 2.27
N SER A 159 9.98 15.52 1.59
CA SER A 159 8.75 15.02 2.19
C SER A 159 9.03 13.89 3.19
N ASN A 160 9.99 13.01 2.89
CA ASN A 160 10.43 11.97 3.81
C ASN A 160 11.17 12.54 5.02
N GLU A 161 11.96 13.59 4.84
CA GLU A 161 12.63 14.28 5.96
C GLU A 161 11.59 14.92 6.90
N LEU A 162 10.56 15.54 6.34
CA LEU A 162 9.48 16.13 7.12
C LEU A 162 8.68 15.03 7.84
N ALA A 163 8.36 13.94 7.17
CA ALA A 163 7.68 12.79 7.76
C ALA A 163 8.49 12.21 8.93
N ALA A 164 9.81 12.07 8.77
CA ALA A 164 10.71 11.60 9.80
C ALA A 164 10.69 12.52 11.04
N LYS A 165 10.73 13.85 10.85
CA LYS A 165 10.64 14.83 11.94
C LYS A 165 9.33 14.72 12.72
N ILE A 166 8.20 14.60 12.01
CA ILE A 166 6.86 14.54 12.62
C ILE A 166 6.66 13.21 13.34
N LEU A 167 7.04 12.10 12.73
CA LEU A 167 6.83 10.77 13.28
C LEU A 167 7.79 10.40 14.41
N LYS A 168 8.95 11.06 14.51
CA LYS A 168 10.00 10.75 15.48
C LYS A 168 9.48 10.59 16.91
N ARG A 169 8.51 11.44 17.32
CA ARG A 169 7.98 11.40 18.69
C ARG A 169 7.14 10.15 18.96
N ARG A 170 6.32 9.73 18.00
CA ARG A 170 5.39 8.61 18.16
C ARG A 170 6.00 7.29 17.68
N PHE A 171 6.80 7.33 16.63
CA PHE A 171 7.39 6.18 15.96
C PHE A 171 8.86 6.44 15.64
N PRO A 172 9.76 6.47 16.66
CA PRO A 172 11.17 6.86 16.48
C PRO A 172 11.91 5.96 15.48
N ASN A 173 11.56 4.68 15.39
CA ASN A 173 12.19 3.74 14.48
C ASN A 173 11.81 3.95 13.00
N MET A 174 10.78 4.75 12.69
CA MET A 174 10.46 5.17 11.33
C MET A 174 11.45 6.17 10.73
N VAL A 175 12.27 6.84 11.56
CA VAL A 175 13.18 7.90 11.09
C VAL A 175 14.18 7.35 10.07
N LYS A 176 14.86 6.26 10.42
CA LYS A 176 15.89 5.66 9.54
C LYS A 176 15.30 5.24 8.18
N PRO A 177 14.28 4.38 8.09
CA PRO A 177 13.75 3.96 6.79
C PRO A 177 13.19 5.10 5.95
N LEU A 178 12.65 6.16 6.56
CA LEU A 178 12.20 7.32 5.81
C LEU A 178 13.37 8.10 5.18
N LEU A 179 14.46 8.30 5.91
CA LEU A 179 15.64 9.02 5.44
C LEU A 179 16.43 8.23 4.40
N GLU A 180 16.51 6.91 4.55
CA GLU A 180 17.26 5.98 3.68
C GLU A 180 16.41 5.38 2.55
N ARG A 181 15.15 5.80 2.39
CA ARG A 181 14.23 5.22 1.39
C ARG A 181 14.76 5.26 -0.03
N HIS A 182 15.57 6.25 -0.37
CA HIS A 182 16.20 6.36 -1.68
C HIS A 182 17.25 5.26 -1.90
N ASP A 183 18.00 4.89 -0.87
CA ASP A 183 18.99 3.80 -0.94
C ASP A 183 18.30 2.44 -1.09
N TYR A 184 17.17 2.23 -0.41
CA TYR A 184 16.38 0.99 -0.54
C TYR A 184 15.70 0.84 -1.90
N TYR A 185 15.52 1.94 -2.65
CA TYR A 185 14.93 1.92 -3.97
C TYR A 185 15.96 1.62 -5.07
N ASN A 186 17.18 2.14 -4.96
CA ASN A 186 18.26 2.07 -5.96
C ASN A 186 19.08 0.78 -5.84
#